data_4823bae0cdeecdf487bcedac7bb991be
#
_entry.id   4823bae0cdeecdf487bcedac7bb991be
#
_cell.length_a   1.000
_cell.length_b   1.000
_cell.length_c   1.000
_cell.angle_alpha   90.00
_cell.angle_beta   90.00
_cell.angle_gamma   90.00
#
_symmetry.space_group_name_H-M   'P 1'
#
loop_
_entity.id
_entity.type
_entity.pdbx_description
1 polymer ?
#
loop_
_entity_poly.entity_id
_entity_poly.type
_entity_poly.pdbx_seq_one_letter_code
_entity_poly.pdbx_strand_id
1 'polypeptide(L)'
;MLLHRTREVRGVDQAGGLGRDDREAGFTLIELMVVMLIMAILLAIAIPTFLGTRNTANNRATQSSLTNALTTAKAFYTRFQNFNPKAQGNTGLTTLAAVLAVSEPQLHFAATGGTLSPNTIVVSESHYFTNYGGGAGGVSVSNAALFVGYSRAGKCWYILDIEVPPAVGNIQGITTAGTFYASSTPVPTGGCTTAGAPTTATNWSNKFN
;
A
#
# COMPACT_ATOMS: atom_id res chain seq x y z
N MET A 1 -15.11 -47.90 -86.70
CA MET A 1 -16.53 -47.72 -87.10
C MET A 1 -17.37 -47.44 -85.86
N LEU A 2 -18.03 -46.32 -85.80
CA LEU A 2 -19.08 -45.88 -84.95
C LEU A 2 -18.74 -44.55 -84.26
N LEU A 3 -19.05 -43.53 -84.92
CA LEU A 3 -20.14 -42.57 -84.77
C LEU A 3 -20.12 -41.73 -83.50
N HIS A 4 -19.67 -40.55 -83.76
CA HIS A 4 -19.88 -39.33 -83.02
C HIS A 4 -21.30 -39.02 -82.72
N ARG A 5 -21.66 -38.69 -81.52
CA ARG A 5 -22.88 -37.96 -81.20
C ARG A 5 -22.57 -36.81 -80.27
N THR A 6 -22.36 -35.67 -80.86
CA THR A 6 -22.37 -34.37 -80.24
C THR A 6 -23.72 -34.11 -79.60
N ARG A 7 -23.70 -33.78 -78.31
CA ARG A 7 -24.88 -33.26 -77.61
C ARG A 7 -24.56 -31.83 -77.15
N GLU A 8 -25.12 -30.97 -77.96
CA GLU A 8 -25.21 -29.54 -77.65
C GLU A 8 -26.08 -29.37 -76.41
N VAL A 9 -25.49 -28.82 -75.34
CA VAL A 9 -26.22 -28.35 -74.14
C VAL A 9 -26.25 -26.86 -74.18
N ARG A 10 -27.41 -26.33 -74.39
CA ARG A 10 -27.79 -24.93 -74.37
C ARG A 10 -27.38 -24.32 -73.05
N GLY A 11 -26.76 -23.16 -73.16
CA GLY A 11 -26.54 -22.22 -72.09
C GLY A 11 -27.85 -21.77 -71.43
N VAL A 12 -27.88 -21.79 -70.15
CA VAL A 12 -28.83 -21.04 -69.32
C VAL A 12 -28.06 -19.99 -68.59
N ASP A 13 -28.08 -18.84 -69.20
CA ASP A 13 -27.67 -17.60 -68.49
C ASP A 13 -28.68 -17.31 -67.39
N GLN A 14 -28.34 -17.66 -66.16
CA GLN A 14 -28.98 -17.08 -65.01
C GLN A 14 -27.97 -16.20 -64.32
N ALA A 15 -27.90 -15.01 -64.85
CA ALA A 15 -27.39 -13.87 -64.14
C ALA A 15 -28.36 -13.53 -62.98
N GLY A 16 -28.27 -14.26 -61.87
CA GLY A 16 -28.85 -13.93 -60.59
C GLY A 16 -27.82 -13.12 -59.82
N GLY A 17 -27.68 -11.85 -60.15
CA GLY A 17 -26.95 -10.89 -59.36
C GLY A 17 -27.65 -10.74 -57.99
N LEU A 18 -27.20 -11.50 -57.00
CA LEU A 18 -27.42 -11.14 -55.61
C LEU A 18 -26.55 -9.94 -55.35
N GLY A 19 -27.10 -8.77 -55.62
CA GLY A 19 -26.58 -7.51 -55.14
C GLY A 19 -26.56 -7.60 -53.62
N ARG A 20 -25.39 -7.94 -53.05
CA ARG A 20 -25.08 -7.57 -51.71
C ARG A 20 -24.97 -6.05 -51.74
N ASP A 21 -26.08 -5.41 -51.40
CA ASP A 21 -26.06 -4.06 -50.88
C ASP A 21 -25.36 -4.09 -49.51
N ASP A 22 -24.07 -4.35 -49.52
CA ASP A 22 -23.20 -3.99 -48.42
C ASP A 22 -23.16 -2.45 -48.41
N ARG A 23 -24.24 -1.87 -47.90
CA ARG A 23 -24.26 -0.50 -47.52
C ARG A 23 -23.31 -0.39 -46.33
N GLU A 24 -22.04 -0.22 -46.60
CA GLU A 24 -21.11 0.31 -45.65
C GLU A 24 -21.65 1.69 -45.28
N ALA A 25 -22.51 1.73 -44.26
CA ALA A 25 -22.97 2.98 -43.66
C ALA A 25 -21.78 3.62 -42.99
N GLY A 26 -21.01 4.41 -43.72
CA GLY A 26 -19.93 5.21 -43.20
C GLY A 26 -20.50 6.18 -42.16
N PHE A 27 -19.77 6.31 -41.01
CA PHE A 27 -20.11 7.28 -40.00
C PHE A 27 -20.04 8.71 -40.55
N THR A 28 -21.02 9.53 -40.22
CA THR A 28 -20.98 10.94 -40.56
C THR A 28 -19.96 11.67 -39.69
N LEU A 29 -19.31 12.70 -40.23
CA LEU A 29 -18.36 13.52 -39.48
C LEU A 29 -18.99 14.14 -38.23
N ILE A 30 -20.26 14.57 -38.32
CA ILE A 30 -20.99 15.16 -37.20
C ILE A 30 -21.25 14.13 -36.08
N GLU A 31 -21.54 12.89 -36.42
CA GLU A 31 -21.77 11.81 -35.45
C GLU A 31 -20.51 11.54 -34.62
N LEU A 32 -19.34 11.55 -35.26
CA LEU A 32 -18.07 11.41 -34.56
C LEU A 32 -17.74 12.64 -33.69
N MET A 33 -18.06 13.86 -34.17
CA MET A 33 -17.84 15.08 -33.37
C MET A 33 -18.73 15.13 -32.13
N VAL A 34 -20.00 14.72 -32.21
CA VAL A 34 -20.91 14.69 -31.07
C VAL A 34 -20.46 13.67 -30.04
N VAL A 35 -20.02 12.48 -30.46
CA VAL A 35 -19.48 11.45 -29.54
C VAL A 35 -18.24 11.98 -28.82
N MET A 36 -17.29 12.60 -29.53
CA MET A 36 -16.10 13.18 -28.92
C MET A 36 -16.44 14.29 -27.91
N LEU A 37 -17.46 15.11 -28.22
CA LEU A 37 -17.92 16.15 -27.29
C LEU A 37 -18.48 15.56 -26.00
N ILE A 38 -19.33 14.54 -26.10
CA ILE A 38 -19.89 13.87 -24.93
C ILE A 38 -18.79 13.20 -24.09
N MET A 39 -17.85 12.50 -24.73
CA MET A 39 -16.71 11.88 -24.05
C MET A 39 -15.83 12.90 -23.35
N ALA A 40 -15.59 14.08 -23.97
CA ALA A 40 -14.81 15.13 -23.35
C ALA A 40 -15.46 15.66 -22.06
N ILE A 41 -16.78 15.85 -22.05
CA ILE A 41 -17.50 16.31 -20.85
C ILE A 41 -17.45 15.25 -19.75
N LEU A 42 -17.65 13.98 -20.09
CA LEU A 42 -17.59 12.88 -19.11
C LEU A 42 -16.19 12.74 -18.50
N LEU A 43 -15.14 12.81 -19.31
CA LEU A 43 -13.75 12.75 -18.84
C LEU A 43 -13.36 13.92 -17.96
N ALA A 44 -13.87 15.13 -18.25
CA ALA A 44 -13.62 16.31 -17.44
C ALA A 44 -14.05 16.16 -15.98
N ILE A 45 -15.10 15.39 -15.72
CA ILE A 45 -15.60 15.09 -14.37
C ILE A 45 -14.93 13.83 -13.78
N ALA A 46 -14.70 12.82 -14.63
CA ALA A 46 -14.18 11.53 -14.17
C ALA A 46 -12.73 11.58 -13.68
N ILE A 47 -11.87 12.37 -14.33
CA ILE A 47 -10.43 12.41 -14.00
C ILE A 47 -10.18 12.92 -12.57
N PRO A 48 -10.70 14.09 -12.12
CA PRO A 48 -10.44 14.58 -10.77
C PRO A 48 -11.01 13.65 -9.68
N THR A 49 -12.18 13.07 -9.90
CA THR A 49 -12.78 12.14 -8.94
C THR A 49 -11.97 10.83 -8.82
N PHE A 50 -11.46 10.31 -9.93
CA PHE A 50 -10.62 9.11 -9.94
C PHE A 50 -9.30 9.32 -9.19
N LEU A 51 -8.64 10.47 -9.37
CA LEU A 51 -7.39 10.78 -8.65
C LEU A 51 -7.60 10.86 -7.14
N GLY A 52 -8.69 11.46 -6.68
CA GLY A 52 -9.04 11.50 -5.25
C GLY A 52 -9.26 10.11 -4.66
N THR A 53 -10.00 9.25 -5.37
CA THR A 53 -10.26 7.88 -4.94
C THR A 53 -8.99 7.04 -4.86
N ARG A 54 -8.09 7.19 -5.85
CA ARG A 54 -6.80 6.51 -5.89
C ARG A 54 -5.92 6.87 -4.68
N ASN A 55 -5.87 8.15 -4.31
CA ASN A 55 -5.10 8.60 -3.14
C ASN A 55 -5.67 8.01 -1.85
N THR A 56 -6.98 7.98 -1.70
CA THR A 56 -7.65 7.35 -0.55
C THR A 56 -7.35 5.86 -0.49
N ALA A 57 -7.41 5.15 -1.62
CA ALA A 57 -7.07 3.72 -1.69
C ALA A 57 -5.62 3.45 -1.30
N ASN A 58 -4.66 4.26 -1.78
CA ASN A 58 -3.25 4.14 -1.42
C ASN A 58 -3.01 4.37 0.09
N ASN A 59 -3.69 5.34 0.69
CA ASN A 59 -3.60 5.60 2.13
C ASN A 59 -4.13 4.41 2.93
N ARG A 60 -5.30 3.88 2.57
CA ARG A 60 -5.91 2.72 3.24
C ARG A 60 -5.06 1.46 3.09
N ALA A 61 -4.44 1.23 1.94
CA ALA A 61 -3.52 0.12 1.74
C ALA A 61 -2.33 0.20 2.70
N THR A 62 -1.72 1.38 2.86
CA THR A 62 -0.62 1.58 3.80
C THR A 62 -1.07 1.39 5.24
N GLN A 63 -2.22 1.92 5.64
CA GLN A 63 -2.80 1.73 6.98
C GLN A 63 -3.07 0.26 7.27
N SER A 64 -3.62 -0.49 6.31
CA SER A 64 -3.85 -1.94 6.43
C SER A 64 -2.55 -2.71 6.62
N SER A 65 -1.52 -2.39 5.82
CA SER A 65 -0.20 -3.03 5.95
C SER A 65 0.43 -2.76 7.33
N LEU A 66 0.33 -1.53 7.83
CA LEU A 66 0.80 -1.16 9.17
C LEU A 66 0.03 -1.91 10.27
N THR A 67 -1.29 -2.06 10.13
CA THR A 67 -2.12 -2.79 11.10
C THR A 67 -1.76 -4.28 11.13
N ASN A 68 -1.50 -4.88 9.97
CA ASN A 68 -1.05 -6.27 9.89
C ASN A 68 0.32 -6.44 10.57
N ALA A 69 1.26 -5.53 10.30
CA ALA A 69 2.56 -5.52 10.95
C ALA A 69 2.45 -5.40 12.48
N LEU A 70 1.58 -4.50 12.96
CA LEU A 70 1.29 -4.34 14.39
C LEU A 70 0.73 -5.63 15.00
N THR A 71 -0.24 -6.28 14.34
CA THR A 71 -0.86 -7.51 14.84
C THR A 71 0.17 -8.61 15.03
N THR A 72 1.06 -8.79 14.05
CA THR A 72 2.13 -9.78 14.13
C THR A 72 3.17 -9.41 15.20
N ALA A 73 3.50 -8.13 15.34
CA ALA A 73 4.39 -7.67 16.40
C ALA A 73 3.80 -7.88 17.81
N LYS A 74 2.49 -7.65 17.98
CA LYS A 74 1.79 -7.96 19.24
C LYS A 74 1.80 -9.45 19.56
N ALA A 75 1.63 -10.31 18.58
CA ALA A 75 1.75 -11.75 18.77
C ALA A 75 3.17 -12.14 19.21
N PHE A 76 4.20 -11.50 18.65
CA PHE A 76 5.58 -11.66 19.11
C PHE A 76 5.75 -11.16 20.55
N TYR A 77 5.26 -9.97 20.88
CA TYR A 77 5.33 -9.41 22.22
C TYR A 77 4.61 -10.29 23.24
N THR A 78 3.43 -10.79 22.95
CA THR A 78 2.67 -11.68 23.84
C THR A 78 3.47 -12.92 24.22
N ARG A 79 4.27 -13.44 23.30
CA ARG A 79 5.11 -14.62 23.54
C ARG A 79 6.37 -14.30 24.36
N PHE A 80 7.00 -13.16 24.09
CA PHE A 80 8.33 -12.85 24.62
C PHE A 80 8.36 -11.71 25.60
N GLN A 81 7.28 -10.97 25.80
CA GLN A 81 7.14 -9.77 26.66
C GLN A 81 8.19 -8.71 26.32
N ASN A 82 8.63 -8.66 25.05
CA ASN A 82 9.67 -7.75 24.58
C ASN A 82 9.64 -7.68 23.05
N PHE A 83 9.70 -6.47 22.49
CA PHE A 83 9.81 -6.26 21.05
C PHE A 83 11.23 -6.46 20.50
N ASN A 84 12.24 -6.53 21.36
CA ASN A 84 13.63 -6.71 20.92
C ASN A 84 13.99 -8.21 20.84
N PRO A 85 14.14 -8.79 19.64
CA PRO A 85 14.45 -10.23 19.48
C PRO A 85 15.84 -10.57 20.03
N LYS A 86 16.79 -9.66 19.99
CA LYS A 86 18.15 -9.85 20.54
C LYS A 86 18.12 -10.07 22.06
N ALA A 87 17.18 -9.44 22.76
CA ALA A 87 16.99 -9.65 24.20
C ALA A 87 16.56 -11.09 24.54
N GLN A 88 16.05 -11.84 23.57
CA GLN A 88 15.61 -13.23 23.73
C GLN A 88 16.69 -14.25 23.38
N GLY A 89 17.95 -13.82 23.23
CA GLY A 89 19.04 -14.70 22.82
C GLY A 89 18.99 -15.14 21.37
N ASN A 90 18.16 -14.53 20.55
CA ASN A 90 18.10 -14.84 19.13
C ASN A 90 19.31 -14.26 18.41
N THR A 91 20.18 -15.15 17.92
CA THR A 91 21.42 -14.76 17.21
C THR A 91 21.22 -14.57 15.71
N GLY A 92 20.10 -15.08 15.15
CA GLY A 92 19.80 -15.00 13.71
C GLY A 92 18.92 -13.80 13.33
N LEU A 93 17.86 -13.55 14.10
CA LEU A 93 16.92 -12.45 13.87
C LEU A 93 17.11 -11.40 14.98
N THR A 94 17.94 -10.41 14.72
CA THR A 94 18.37 -9.44 15.75
C THR A 94 17.49 -8.20 15.84
N THR A 95 16.56 -8.00 14.90
CA THR A 95 15.63 -6.85 14.86
C THR A 95 14.19 -7.33 14.70
N LEU A 96 13.23 -6.56 15.22
CA LEU A 96 11.81 -6.83 15.04
C LEU A 96 11.43 -6.85 13.55
N ALA A 97 12.03 -5.96 12.74
CA ALA A 97 11.82 -5.95 11.30
C ALA A 97 12.18 -7.30 10.64
N ALA A 98 13.27 -7.94 11.06
CA ALA A 98 13.68 -9.24 10.55
C ALA A 98 12.72 -10.36 10.96
N VAL A 99 12.20 -10.32 12.19
CA VAL A 99 11.18 -11.28 12.66
C VAL A 99 9.89 -11.14 11.88
N LEU A 100 9.43 -9.90 11.67
CA LEU A 100 8.21 -9.62 10.93
C LEU A 100 8.33 -10.02 9.47
N ALA A 101 9.49 -9.84 8.83
CA ALA A 101 9.73 -10.25 7.45
C ALA A 101 9.59 -11.75 7.23
N VAL A 102 9.93 -12.56 8.23
CA VAL A 102 9.73 -14.01 8.18
C VAL A 102 8.26 -14.38 8.38
N SER A 103 7.56 -13.68 9.27
CA SER A 103 6.16 -13.96 9.61
C SER A 103 5.18 -13.47 8.55
N GLU A 104 5.51 -12.36 7.88
CA GLU A 104 4.68 -11.67 6.88
C GLU A 104 5.49 -11.43 5.59
N PRO A 105 5.79 -12.47 4.80
CA PRO A 105 6.66 -12.36 3.63
C PRO A 105 6.10 -11.50 2.49
N GLN A 106 4.80 -11.21 2.49
CA GLN A 106 4.17 -10.29 1.54
C GLN A 106 4.41 -8.81 1.87
N LEU A 107 4.87 -8.49 3.08
CA LEU A 107 5.20 -7.15 3.51
C LEU A 107 6.72 -6.95 3.48
N HIS A 108 7.17 -5.79 3.04
CA HIS A 108 8.58 -5.44 3.05
C HIS A 108 8.90 -4.64 4.30
N PHE A 109 9.80 -5.18 5.13
CA PHE A 109 10.24 -4.54 6.36
C PHE A 109 11.66 -4.04 6.24
N ALA A 110 11.91 -2.88 6.83
CA ALA A 110 13.25 -2.31 7.01
C ALA A 110 13.44 -1.92 8.48
N ALA A 111 14.64 -2.12 8.98
CA ALA A 111 15.03 -1.59 10.28
C ALA A 111 15.21 -0.07 10.24
N THR A 112 15.33 0.53 11.41
CA THR A 112 15.59 1.98 11.57
C THR A 112 16.72 2.47 10.65
N GLY A 113 16.50 3.57 9.94
CA GLY A 113 17.45 4.13 8.96
C GLY A 113 17.31 3.60 7.53
N GLY A 114 16.44 2.62 7.28
CA GLY A 114 16.15 2.16 5.92
C GLY A 114 15.40 3.21 5.10
N THR A 115 15.67 3.25 3.78
CA THR A 115 14.95 4.12 2.85
C THR A 115 13.52 3.61 2.64
N LEU A 116 12.54 4.47 2.91
CA LEU A 116 11.15 4.15 2.64
C LEU A 116 10.81 4.28 1.17
N SER A 117 10.42 3.17 0.60
CA SER A 117 9.67 3.13 -0.67
C SER A 117 8.18 2.85 -0.37
N PRO A 118 7.26 3.15 -1.28
CA PRO A 118 5.89 2.69 -1.16
C PRO A 118 5.84 1.18 -0.94
N ASN A 119 5.06 0.72 0.03
CA ASN A 119 4.93 -0.67 0.49
C ASN A 119 6.06 -1.18 1.41
N THR A 120 7.03 -0.35 1.79
CA THR A 120 8.02 -0.69 2.83
C THR A 120 7.57 -0.14 4.17
N ILE A 121 7.64 -0.95 5.21
CA ILE A 121 7.37 -0.56 6.60
C ILE A 121 8.71 -0.49 7.32
N VAL A 122 9.05 0.67 7.85
CA VAL A 122 10.19 0.81 8.77
C VAL A 122 9.71 0.54 10.18
N VAL A 123 10.44 -0.31 10.87
CA VAL A 123 10.14 -0.72 12.24
C VAL A 123 11.29 -0.32 13.15
N SER A 124 10.96 0.30 14.28
CA SER A 124 11.91 0.62 15.33
C SER A 124 11.38 0.14 16.66
N GLU A 125 12.12 -0.73 17.28
CA GLU A 125 11.84 -1.26 18.62
C GLU A 125 12.51 -0.46 19.74
N SER A 126 13.39 0.50 19.44
CA SER A 126 14.21 1.16 20.44
C SER A 126 14.31 2.69 20.34
N HIS A 127 13.70 3.31 19.36
CA HIS A 127 14.00 4.72 19.06
C HIS A 127 13.39 5.72 20.05
N TYR A 128 12.32 5.35 20.76
CA TYR A 128 11.61 6.26 21.64
C TYR A 128 11.66 5.90 23.12
N PHE A 129 12.14 4.69 23.47
CA PHE A 129 12.10 4.20 24.85
C PHE A 129 13.45 3.59 25.24
N THR A 130 14.41 4.45 25.54
CA THR A 130 15.65 3.99 26.17
C THR A 130 15.39 3.65 27.64
N ASN A 131 15.57 2.36 27.96
CA ASN A 131 15.81 1.85 29.30
C ASN A 131 14.65 1.90 30.29
N TYR A 132 13.75 0.95 30.20
CA TYR A 132 13.17 0.42 31.42
C TYR A 132 14.11 -0.69 31.93
N GLY A 133 14.92 -0.40 32.94
CA GLY A 133 15.67 -1.40 33.71
C GLY A 133 17.08 -1.76 33.26
N GLY A 134 17.74 -0.97 32.40
CA GLY A 134 19.11 -1.23 32.00
C GLY A 134 20.13 -0.65 32.97
N GLY A 135 20.52 -1.45 33.96
CA GLY A 135 21.85 -1.30 34.61
C GLY A 135 22.94 -1.59 33.58
N ALA A 136 24.15 -1.02 33.76
CA ALA A 136 25.29 -1.24 32.87
C ALA A 136 25.52 -2.74 32.63
N GLY A 137 25.27 -3.21 31.40
CA GLY A 137 25.39 -4.63 31.00
C GLY A 137 24.09 -5.37 30.76
N GLY A 138 22.91 -4.73 30.97
CA GLY A 138 21.60 -5.37 30.77
C GLY A 138 21.12 -5.34 29.32
N VAL A 139 20.43 -6.39 28.91
CA VAL A 139 19.71 -6.50 27.65
C VAL A 139 18.56 -5.49 27.67
N SER A 140 18.52 -4.56 26.70
CA SER A 140 17.48 -3.53 26.64
C SER A 140 16.11 -4.17 26.36
N VAL A 141 15.22 -4.10 27.35
CA VAL A 141 13.82 -4.53 27.18
C VAL A 141 13.09 -3.43 26.41
N SER A 142 12.53 -3.75 25.26
CA SER A 142 11.73 -2.83 24.46
C SER A 142 10.26 -3.16 24.63
N ASN A 143 9.53 -2.32 25.38
CA ASN A 143 8.08 -2.45 25.58
C ASN A 143 7.27 -1.58 24.62
N ALA A 144 7.92 -0.99 23.63
CA ALA A 144 7.26 -0.19 22.61
C ALA A 144 7.88 -0.44 21.24
N ALA A 145 7.05 -0.34 20.23
CA ALA A 145 7.44 -0.44 18.83
C ALA A 145 6.79 0.67 17.99
N LEU A 146 7.58 1.28 17.13
CA LEU A 146 7.14 2.29 16.17
C LEU A 146 7.18 1.73 14.76
N PHE A 147 6.07 1.82 14.06
CA PHE A 147 5.91 1.42 12.67
C PHE A 147 5.68 2.64 11.81
N VAL A 148 6.38 2.74 10.70
CA VAL A 148 6.28 3.86 9.76
C VAL A 148 6.04 3.33 8.37
N GLY A 149 4.99 3.81 7.71
CA GLY A 149 4.65 3.46 6.34
C GLY A 149 4.51 4.69 5.45
N TYR A 150 4.96 4.58 4.21
CA TYR A 150 4.82 5.61 3.20
C TYR A 150 3.74 5.24 2.19
N SER A 151 2.73 6.09 2.07
CA SER A 151 1.68 5.96 1.07
C SER A 151 2.11 6.56 -0.26
N ARG A 152 1.76 5.90 -1.38
CA ARG A 152 1.91 6.46 -2.73
C ARG A 152 1.15 7.77 -2.95
N ALA A 153 0.26 8.13 -2.03
CA ALA A 153 -0.42 9.42 -2.01
C ALA A 153 0.44 10.55 -1.40
N GLY A 154 1.72 10.29 -1.06
CA GLY A 154 2.63 11.29 -0.48
C GLY A 154 2.38 11.58 0.99
N LYS A 155 1.87 10.61 1.77
CA LYS A 155 1.59 10.75 3.20
C LYS A 155 2.36 9.72 4.00
N CYS A 156 2.96 10.13 5.11
CA CYS A 156 3.53 9.21 6.10
C CYS A 156 2.48 8.85 7.13
N TRP A 157 2.43 7.55 7.46
CA TRP A 157 1.57 6.99 8.48
C TRP A 157 2.42 6.36 9.55
N TYR A 158 2.04 6.56 10.81
CA TYR A 158 2.76 6.08 11.98
C TYR A 158 1.82 5.30 12.89
N ILE A 159 2.30 4.19 13.43
CA ILE A 159 1.69 3.49 14.56
C ILE A 159 2.75 3.37 15.63
N LEU A 160 2.43 3.85 16.82
CA LEU A 160 3.21 3.65 18.03
C LEU A 160 2.44 2.74 18.96
N ASP A 161 3.03 1.62 19.31
CA ASP A 161 2.46 0.67 20.24
C ASP A 161 3.28 0.60 21.52
N ILE A 162 2.63 0.80 22.66
CA ILE A 162 3.22 0.83 23.98
C ILE A 162 2.52 -0.20 24.85
N GLU A 163 3.20 -1.26 25.21
CA GLU A 163 2.62 -2.36 25.99
C GLU A 163 2.73 -2.12 27.51
N VAL A 164 3.76 -1.37 27.94
CA VAL A 164 3.94 -0.97 29.35
C VAL A 164 4.10 0.54 29.41
N PRO A 165 3.37 1.24 30.30
CA PRO A 165 3.48 2.69 30.41
C PRO A 165 4.92 3.12 30.62
N PRO A 166 5.43 4.10 29.86
CA PRO A 166 6.78 4.61 30.04
C PRO A 166 6.89 5.36 31.35
N ALA A 167 7.94 5.08 32.14
CA ALA A 167 8.27 5.88 33.32
C ALA A 167 8.75 7.29 32.90
N VAL A 168 9.42 7.38 31.77
CA VAL A 168 9.82 8.64 31.11
C VAL A 168 9.83 8.36 29.60
N GLY A 169 8.89 8.94 28.85
CA GLY A 169 8.80 8.75 27.39
C GLY A 169 9.40 9.92 26.62
N ASN A 170 10.00 9.66 25.45
CA ASN A 170 10.42 10.72 24.53
C ASN A 170 9.25 11.42 23.82
N ILE A 171 8.06 10.86 23.91
CA ILE A 171 6.83 11.50 23.40
C ILE A 171 6.17 12.21 24.58
N GLN A 172 6.35 13.52 24.64
CA GLN A 172 5.80 14.34 25.71
C GLN A 172 4.28 14.18 25.79
N GLY A 173 3.80 13.73 26.96
CA GLY A 173 2.38 13.61 27.29
C GLY A 173 1.75 12.24 27.04
N ILE A 174 2.42 11.26 26.44
CA ILE A 174 1.95 9.87 26.40
C ILE A 174 2.47 9.14 27.64
N THR A 175 1.59 8.89 28.59
CA THR A 175 1.91 8.25 29.88
C THR A 175 1.22 6.90 30.07
N THR A 176 0.42 6.46 29.10
CA THR A 176 -0.37 5.25 29.18
C THR A 176 0.08 4.23 28.12
N ALA A 177 -0.10 2.95 28.44
CA ALA A 177 -0.01 1.88 27.44
C ALA A 177 -1.16 2.01 26.43
N GLY A 178 -0.91 1.57 25.19
CA GLY A 178 -1.90 1.59 24.14
C GLY A 178 -1.29 1.73 22.75
N THR A 179 -2.15 1.69 21.76
CA THR A 179 -1.78 1.89 20.37
C THR A 179 -2.20 3.28 19.91
N PHE A 180 -1.25 4.04 19.40
CA PHE A 180 -1.41 5.42 18.98
C PHE A 180 -1.11 5.56 17.49
N TYR A 181 -1.85 6.42 16.81
CA TYR A 181 -1.79 6.63 15.37
C TYR A 181 -1.49 8.08 15.04
N ALA A 182 -0.64 8.30 14.05
CA ALA A 182 -0.35 9.64 13.57
C ALA A 182 -0.12 9.65 12.06
N SER A 183 -0.16 10.83 11.47
CA SER A 183 0.19 11.02 10.07
C SER A 183 0.86 12.36 9.85
N SER A 184 1.68 12.47 8.82
CA SER A 184 2.24 13.74 8.38
C SER A 184 2.05 13.96 6.90
N THR A 185 1.64 15.18 6.55
CA THR A 185 1.61 15.74 5.19
C THR A 185 1.99 17.23 5.28
N PRO A 186 2.90 17.74 4.47
CA PRO A 186 3.73 17.01 3.48
C PRO A 186 4.69 16.01 4.13
N VAL A 187 5.27 15.13 3.30
CA VAL A 187 6.32 14.21 3.75
C VAL A 187 7.46 15.02 4.39
N PRO A 188 7.91 14.69 5.59
CA PRO A 188 9.01 15.40 6.24
C PRO A 188 10.27 15.43 5.38
N THR A 189 11.10 16.45 5.54
CA THR A 189 12.42 16.52 4.91
C THR A 189 13.23 15.27 5.29
N GLY A 190 13.66 14.50 4.30
CA GLY A 190 14.32 13.20 4.52
C GLY A 190 13.41 11.97 4.40
N GLY A 191 12.13 12.17 4.02
CA GLY A 191 11.17 11.08 3.80
C GLY A 191 10.43 10.63 5.08
N CYS A 192 9.65 9.57 4.95
CA CYS A 192 9.00 8.93 6.09
C CYS A 192 10.02 8.10 6.87
N THR A 193 10.48 8.58 7.98
CA THR A 193 11.43 7.89 8.85
C THR A 193 10.89 7.81 10.28
N THR A 194 11.49 6.97 11.09
CA THR A 194 11.15 6.92 12.52
C THR A 194 11.46 8.24 13.22
N ALA A 195 12.51 8.96 12.80
CA ALA A 195 12.86 10.28 13.29
C ALA A 195 11.85 11.37 12.91
N GLY A 196 11.07 11.17 11.85
CA GLY A 196 10.00 12.08 11.42
C GLY A 196 8.65 11.85 12.12
N ALA A 197 8.58 10.89 13.04
CA ALA A 197 7.37 10.67 13.81
C ALA A 197 7.11 11.86 14.77
N PRO A 198 5.83 12.21 15.01
CA PRO A 198 5.51 13.29 15.92
C PRO A 198 6.05 13.03 17.33
N THR A 199 6.64 14.05 17.96
CA THR A 199 7.23 13.96 19.29
C THR A 199 6.28 14.44 20.40
N THR A 200 5.13 15.02 20.05
CA THR A 200 4.13 15.55 20.99
C THR A 200 2.89 14.68 21.03
N ALA A 201 2.35 14.39 22.19
CA ALA A 201 1.16 13.56 22.39
C ALA A 201 -0.09 14.07 21.65
N THR A 202 -0.23 15.39 21.51
CA THR A 202 -1.36 16.02 20.81
C THR A 202 -1.46 15.65 19.33
N ASN A 203 -0.38 15.17 18.71
CA ASN A 203 -0.32 14.75 17.32
C ASN A 203 -0.66 13.27 17.14
N TRP A 204 -0.92 12.56 18.23
CA TRP A 204 -1.29 11.17 18.24
C TRP A 204 -2.77 10.99 18.58
N SER A 205 -3.42 10.05 17.96
CA SER A 205 -4.81 9.69 18.16
C SER A 205 -4.94 8.18 18.39
N ASN A 206 -6.09 7.73 18.86
CA ASN A 206 -6.38 6.30 19.04
C ASN A 206 -6.91 5.61 17.77
N LYS A 207 -6.91 6.31 16.64
CA LYS A 207 -7.32 5.79 15.32
C LYS A 207 -6.63 6.56 14.20
N PHE A 208 -6.59 6.00 13.01
CA PHE A 208 -6.20 6.72 11.81
C PHE A 208 -7.24 7.80 11.46
N ASN A 209 -6.77 9.03 11.22
CA ASN A 209 -7.58 10.20 10.81
C ASN A 209 -7.31 10.56 9.35
#